data_c0f3e0747fadfee30cdcf5c24ae8cde9
#
_entry.id   c0f3e0747fadfee30cdcf5c24ae8cde9
#
_cell.length_a   1.000
_cell.length_b   1.000
_cell.length_c   1.000
_cell.angle_alpha   90.00
_cell.angle_beta   90.00
_cell.angle_gamma   90.00
#
_symmetry.space_group_name_H-M   'P 1'
#
loop_
_entity.id
_entity.type
_entity.pdbx_description
1 polymer ?
#
loop_
_entity_poly.entity_id
_entity_poly.type
_entity_poly.pdbx_seq_one_letter_code
_entity_poly.pdbx_strand_id
1 'polypeptide(L)' 'MRCSYCNKYEITNHMCVPNITMRDKGLPVFTYDFTCPNCKRKTILSKKQFEELKE' A
#
# COMPACT_ATOMS: atom_id res chain seq x y z
N MET A 1 10.67 2.92 0.54
CA MET A 1 9.93 2.76 -0.72
C MET A 1 9.35 4.08 -1.15
N ARG A 2 9.40 4.38 -2.42
CA ARG A 2 8.87 5.63 -2.95
C ARG A 2 7.65 5.38 -3.82
N CYS A 3 6.83 6.42 -3.98
CA CYS A 3 5.66 6.35 -4.86
C CYS A 3 6.10 5.91 -6.26
N SER A 4 5.43 4.90 -6.82
CA SER A 4 5.81 4.34 -8.11
C SER A 4 5.39 5.22 -9.29
N TYR A 5 4.58 6.23 -9.05
CA TYR A 5 4.12 7.12 -10.12
C TYR A 5 4.96 8.39 -10.23
N CYS A 6 5.16 9.10 -9.14
CA CYS A 6 5.93 10.34 -9.16
C CYS A 6 7.37 10.16 -8.67
N ASN A 7 7.63 9.09 -7.93
CA ASN A 7 8.95 8.76 -7.39
C ASN A 7 9.59 9.90 -6.57
N LYS A 8 8.76 10.81 -6.07
CA LYS A 8 9.24 11.94 -5.27
C LYS A 8 8.77 11.90 -3.83
N TYR A 9 7.78 11.07 -3.53
CA TYR A 9 7.21 10.97 -2.20
C TYR A 9 7.57 9.64 -1.56
N GLU A 10 8.04 9.69 -0.32
CA GLU A 10 8.38 8.48 0.44
C GLU A 10 7.12 7.86 1.03
N ILE A 11 6.92 6.59 0.75
CA ILE A 11 5.79 5.84 1.32
C ILE A 11 6.14 5.45 2.75
N THR A 12 5.28 5.83 3.70
CA THR A 12 5.44 5.48 5.11
C THR A 12 4.31 4.57 5.54
N ASN A 13 4.58 3.72 6.53
CA ASN A 13 3.57 2.81 7.04
C ASN A 13 2.41 3.54 7.72
N HIS A 14 2.63 4.75 8.20
CA HIS A 14 1.59 5.55 8.83
C HIS A 14 0.51 6.00 7.85
N MET A 15 0.86 6.11 6.58
CA MET A 15 -0.04 6.59 5.54
C MET A 15 -0.79 5.46 4.85
N CYS A 16 -0.42 4.22 5.15
CA CYS A 16 -1.07 3.07 4.55
C CYS A 16 -2.33 2.70 5.33
N VAL A 17 -3.41 2.42 4.61
CA VAL A 17 -4.69 2.03 5.20
C VAL A 17 -4.89 0.54 4.95
N PRO A 18 -5.10 -0.26 6.01
CA PRO A 18 -5.34 -1.69 5.84
C PRO A 18 -6.67 -1.94 5.13
N ASN A 19 -6.65 -2.94 4.25
CA ASN A 19 -7.84 -3.32 3.51
C ASN A 19 -7.90 -4.85 3.42
N ILE A 20 -9.10 -5.39 3.34
CA ILE A 20 -9.30 -6.82 3.20
C ILE A 20 -10.10 -7.07 1.93
N THR A 21 -9.55 -7.90 1.05
CA THR A 21 -10.19 -8.27 -0.20
C THR A 21 -10.44 -9.77 -0.21
N MET A 22 -11.64 -10.18 -0.60
CA MET A 22 -11.97 -11.59 -0.72
C MET A 22 -11.70 -12.04 -2.14
N ARG A 23 -10.97 -13.13 -2.28
CA ARG A 23 -10.70 -13.73 -3.58
C ARG A 23 -11.72 -14.81 -3.90
N ASP A 24 -11.68 -15.30 -5.15
CA ASP A 24 -12.63 -16.31 -5.65
C ASP A 24 -12.70 -17.57 -4.81
N LYS A 25 -11.62 -17.90 -4.12
CA LYS A 25 -11.58 -19.08 -3.27
C LYS A 25 -12.05 -18.80 -1.84
N GLY A 26 -12.56 -17.61 -1.58
CA GLY A 26 -13.04 -17.25 -0.25
C GLY A 26 -11.98 -16.99 0.78
N LEU A 27 -10.71 -16.96 0.37
CA LEU A 27 -9.61 -16.68 1.27
C LEU A 27 -9.38 -15.17 1.39
N PRO A 28 -9.28 -14.63 2.61
CA PRO A 28 -9.03 -13.21 2.78
C PRO A 28 -7.62 -12.84 2.34
N VAL A 29 -7.52 -11.74 1.61
CA VAL A 29 -6.22 -11.19 1.19
C VAL A 29 -6.07 -9.83 1.85
N PHE A 30 -5.01 -9.66 2.62
CA PHE A 30 -4.72 -8.41 3.31
C PHE A 30 -3.85 -7.54 2.42
N THR A 31 -4.33 -6.34 2.14
CA THR A 31 -3.61 -5.36 1.34
C THR A 31 -3.60 -4.02 2.07
N TYR A 32 -2.75 -3.11 1.62
CA TYR A 32 -2.65 -1.79 2.20
C TYR A 32 -2.71 -0.75 1.09
N ASP A 33 -3.55 0.25 1.29
CA ASP A 33 -3.72 1.32 0.32
C ASP A 33 -2.92 2.54 0.74
N PHE A 34 -2.16 3.08 -0.18
CA PHE A 34 -1.41 4.31 0.03
C PHE A 34 -1.81 5.33 -1.02
N THR A 35 -2.22 6.52 -0.59
CA THR A 35 -2.53 7.62 -1.49
C THR A 35 -1.43 8.66 -1.41
N CYS A 36 -0.73 8.85 -2.52
CA CYS A 36 0.34 9.84 -2.59
C CYS A 36 -0.26 11.25 -2.63
N PRO A 37 0.10 12.13 -1.69
CA PRO A 37 -0.44 13.49 -1.69
C PRO A 37 0.18 14.36 -2.78
N ASN A 38 1.30 13.94 -3.34
CA ASN A 38 1.97 14.70 -4.39
C ASN A 38 1.32 14.49 -5.75
N CYS A 39 1.13 13.24 -6.15
CA CYS A 39 0.51 12.91 -7.44
C CYS A 39 -0.95 12.49 -7.32
N LYS A 40 -1.44 12.33 -6.09
CA LYS A 40 -2.83 11.94 -5.76
C LYS A 40 -3.24 10.61 -6.36
N ARG A 41 -2.29 9.72 -6.59
CA ARG A 41 -2.57 8.38 -7.09
C ARG A 41 -2.51 7.37 -5.96
N LYS A 42 -3.38 6.35 -6.07
CA LYS A 42 -3.43 5.29 -5.07
C LYS A 42 -2.52 4.14 -5.48
N THR A 43 -1.76 3.66 -4.53
CA THR A 43 -0.89 2.49 -4.72
C THR A 43 -1.34 1.40 -3.75
N ILE A 44 -1.48 0.18 -4.26
CA ILE A 44 -1.86 -0.95 -3.42
C ILE A 44 -0.62 -1.78 -3.12
N LEU A 45 -0.40 -2.01 -1.83
CA LEU A 45 0.76 -2.78 -1.36
C LEU A 45 0.27 -4.11 -0.78
N SER A 46 1.05 -5.15 -1.02
CA SER A 46 0.79 -6.42 -0.36
C SER A 46 1.24 -6.35 1.10
N LYS A 47 0.80 -7.32 1.91
CA LYS A 47 1.22 -7.38 3.30
C LYS A 47 2.74 -7.42 3.43
N LYS A 48 3.38 -8.19 2.55
CA LYS A 48 4.83 -8.32 2.56
C LYS A 48 5.51 -6.98 2.27
N GLN A 49 5.02 -6.25 1.29
CA GLN A 49 5.56 -4.93 0.95
C GLN A 49 5.37 -3.95 2.09
N PHE A 50 4.21 -4.00 2.76
CA PHE A 50 3.95 -3.15 3.90
C PHE A 50 4.89 -3.46 5.06
N GLU A 51 5.18 -4.72 5.30
CA GLU A 51 6.09 -5.11 6.38
C GLU A 51 7.52 -4.63 6.13
N GLU A 52 7.91 -4.50 4.88
CA GLU A 52 9.21 -3.95 4.53
C GLU A 52 9.34 -2.46 4.89
N LEU A 53 8.20 -1.76 5.03
CA LEU A 53 8.20 -0.37 5.44
C LEU A 53 8.37 -0.21 6.96
N LYS A 54 8.09 -1.26 7.69
CA LYS A 54 8.27 -1.26 9.13
C LYS A 54 9.71 -1.62 9.48
N GLU A 55 10.37 -0.74 10.12
CA GLU A 55 11.70 -1.03 10.62
C GLU A 55 11.79 -0.82 12.10
#